data_1756d4700eb15cea30c2830e33500346
#
_entry.id   1756d4700eb15cea30c2830e33500346
#
_cell.length_a   1.000
_cell.length_b   1.000
_cell.length_c   1.000
_cell.angle_alpha   90.00
_cell.angle_beta   90.00
_cell.angle_gamma   90.00
#
_symmetry.space_group_name_H-M   'P 1'
#
loop_
_entity.id
_entity.type
_entity.pdbx_description
1 polymer ?
#
loop_
_entity_poly.entity_id
_entity_poly.type
_entity_poly.pdbx_seq_one_letter_code
_entity_poly.pdbx_strand_id
1 'polypeptide(L)' 'MIASIEEKCKRKSIKLTDQRKLIAKIMSDSKDHPNVNELYKRVSAIDSRISIATVYRTVKLFEEAGILTKHDF' A
#
# COMPACT_ATOMS: atom_id res chain seq x y z
N MET A 1 -7.76 -17.95 6.38
CA MET A 1 -6.51 -17.16 6.31
C MET A 1 -6.75 -15.89 5.50
N ILE A 2 -6.33 -14.75 6.03
CA ILE A 2 -6.53 -13.48 5.35
C ILE A 2 -5.46 -13.33 4.27
N ALA A 3 -5.89 -13.08 3.02
CA ALA A 3 -4.97 -12.88 1.93
C ALA A 3 -4.19 -11.58 2.12
N SER A 4 -2.89 -11.59 1.78
CA SER A 4 -2.07 -10.38 1.81
C SER A 4 -2.51 -9.42 0.71
N ILE A 5 -2.08 -8.17 0.82
CA ILE A 5 -2.39 -7.16 -0.21
C ILE A 5 -1.81 -7.59 -1.55
N GLU A 6 -0.61 -8.20 -1.56
CA GLU A 6 -0.01 -8.70 -2.79
C GLU A 6 -0.87 -9.77 -3.46
N GLU A 7 -1.42 -10.70 -2.69
CA GLU A 7 -2.31 -11.74 -3.23
C GLU A 7 -3.58 -11.13 -3.79
N LYS A 8 -4.15 -10.14 -3.09
CA LYS A 8 -5.34 -9.44 -3.58
C LYS A 8 -5.06 -8.72 -4.89
N CYS A 9 -3.88 -8.11 -5.03
CA CYS A 9 -3.47 -7.47 -6.28
C CYS A 9 -3.37 -8.48 -7.41
N LYS A 10 -2.80 -9.65 -7.17
CA LYS A 10 -2.74 -10.71 -8.19
C LYS A 10 -4.13 -11.13 -8.66
N ARG A 11 -5.07 -11.29 -7.75
CA ARG A 11 -6.45 -11.66 -8.07
C ARG A 11 -7.15 -10.59 -8.90
N LYS A 12 -6.83 -9.33 -8.67
CA LYS A 12 -7.40 -8.20 -9.40
C LYS A 12 -6.59 -7.82 -10.64
N SER A 13 -5.56 -8.58 -10.97
CA SER A 13 -4.67 -8.32 -12.11
C SER A 13 -3.98 -6.95 -12.04
N ILE A 14 -3.69 -6.46 -10.84
CA ILE A 14 -2.98 -5.20 -10.63
C ILE A 14 -1.49 -5.47 -10.74
N LYS A 15 -0.82 -4.71 -11.61
CA LYS A 15 0.62 -4.81 -11.75
C LYS A 15 1.31 -4.23 -10.52
N LEU A 16 2.16 -5.03 -9.88
CA LEU A 16 2.95 -4.60 -8.73
C LEU A 16 4.35 -4.22 -9.19
N THR A 17 4.62 -2.92 -9.22
CA THR A 17 5.98 -2.41 -9.38
C THR A 17 6.72 -2.59 -8.04
N ASP A 18 8.05 -2.43 -8.05
CA ASP A 18 8.83 -2.54 -6.81
C ASP A 18 8.34 -1.59 -5.74
N GLN A 19 8.01 -0.36 -6.12
CA GLN A 19 7.48 0.62 -5.17
C GLN A 19 6.12 0.22 -4.61
N ARG A 20 5.24 -0.28 -5.47
CA ARG A 20 3.93 -0.76 -5.03
C ARG A 20 4.03 -1.97 -4.12
N LYS A 21 4.96 -2.88 -4.40
CA LYS A 21 5.22 -4.04 -3.54
C LYS A 21 5.67 -3.61 -2.15
N LEU A 22 6.57 -2.64 -2.08
CA LEU A 22 7.05 -2.12 -0.80
C LEU A 22 5.91 -1.49 0.00
N ILE A 23 5.11 -0.67 -0.65
CA ILE A 23 3.96 -0.04 -0.01
C ILE A 23 2.98 -1.09 0.49
N ALA A 24 2.66 -2.07 -0.36
CA ALA A 24 1.75 -3.16 0.01
C ALA A 24 2.27 -3.95 1.20
N LYS A 25 3.56 -4.25 1.22
CA LYS A 25 4.19 -5.00 2.32
C LYS A 25 4.08 -4.24 3.64
N ILE A 26 4.41 -2.96 3.63
CA ILE A 26 4.36 -2.15 4.84
C ILE A 26 2.92 -2.02 5.34
N MET A 27 1.96 -1.82 4.44
CA MET A 27 0.55 -1.79 4.81
C MET A 27 0.09 -3.11 5.42
N SER A 28 0.50 -4.24 4.84
CA SER A 28 0.14 -5.57 5.35
C SER A 28 0.73 -5.83 6.73
N ASP A 29 1.95 -5.35 6.98
CA ASP A 29 2.64 -5.53 8.24
C ASP A 29 2.19 -4.55 9.32
N SER A 30 1.51 -3.47 8.95
CA SER A 30 1.06 -2.46 9.88
C SER A 30 -0.27 -2.85 10.51
N LYS A 31 -0.32 -2.89 11.84
CA LYS A 31 -1.52 -3.26 12.57
C LYS A 31 -2.33 -2.06 13.05
N ASP A 32 -1.74 -0.88 12.99
CA ASP A 32 -2.28 0.34 13.55
C ASP A 32 -2.97 1.24 12.53
N HIS A 33 -3.21 0.76 11.32
CA HIS A 33 -3.89 1.48 10.25
C HIS A 33 -3.34 2.90 10.04
N PRO A 34 -2.05 3.03 9.66
CA PRO A 34 -1.44 4.35 9.53
C PRO A 34 -2.11 5.15 8.41
N ASN A 35 -2.19 6.46 8.58
CA ASN A 35 -2.65 7.33 7.49
C ASN A 35 -1.56 7.44 6.41
N VAL A 36 -1.87 8.15 5.31
CA VAL A 36 -0.94 8.27 4.18
C VAL A 36 0.39 8.89 4.61
N ASN A 37 0.37 9.89 5.48
CA ASN A 37 1.59 10.54 5.95
C ASN A 37 2.47 9.58 6.75
N GLU A 38 1.88 8.81 7.64
CA GLU A 38 2.62 7.79 8.41
C GLU A 38 3.14 6.68 7.50
N LEU A 39 2.32 6.25 6.56
CA LEU A 39 2.73 5.25 5.58
C LEU A 39 3.93 5.74 4.77
N TYR A 40 3.89 7.00 4.32
CA TYR A 40 4.99 7.61 3.61
C TYR A 40 6.28 7.61 4.45
N LYS A 41 6.19 7.99 5.72
CA LYS A 41 7.35 7.99 6.61
C LYS A 41 7.98 6.61 6.71
N ARG A 42 7.15 5.58 6.86
CA ARG A 42 7.64 4.19 6.97
C ARG A 42 8.26 3.71 5.67
N VAL A 43 7.61 4.00 4.55
CA VAL A 43 8.10 3.60 3.22
C VAL A 43 9.38 4.34 2.89
N SER A 44 9.45 5.64 3.11
CA SER A 44 10.62 6.44 2.78
C SER A 44 11.83 6.12 3.65
N ALA A 45 11.62 5.59 4.84
CA ALA A 45 12.71 5.11 5.68
C ALA A 45 13.43 3.91 5.06
N ILE A 46 12.73 3.15 4.22
CA ILE A 46 13.30 2.00 3.52
C ILE A 46 13.80 2.40 2.13
N ASP A 47 13.00 3.18 1.39
CA ASP A 47 13.38 3.66 0.06
C ASP A 47 13.06 5.16 -0.05
N SER A 48 14.08 5.99 0.12
CA SER A 48 13.93 7.45 0.09
C SER A 48 13.58 7.99 -1.29
N ARG A 49 13.61 7.17 -2.34
CA ARG A 49 13.25 7.60 -3.70
C ARG A 49 11.76 7.69 -3.90
N ILE A 50 10.98 7.09 -3.01
CA ILE A 50 9.52 7.11 -3.12
C ILE A 50 8.99 8.45 -2.64
N SER A 51 8.19 9.13 -3.47
CA SER A 51 7.57 10.39 -3.10
C SER A 51 6.24 10.16 -2.40
N ILE A 52 5.76 11.16 -1.65
CA ILE A 52 4.46 11.10 -1.01
C ILE A 52 3.34 10.96 -2.06
N ALA A 53 3.52 11.57 -3.23
CA ALA A 53 2.54 11.45 -4.31
C ALA A 53 2.41 10.00 -4.77
N THR A 54 3.53 9.27 -4.86
CA THR A 54 3.51 7.86 -5.23
C THR A 54 2.77 7.03 -4.20
N VAL A 55 3.01 7.28 -2.92
CA VAL A 55 2.32 6.57 -1.83
C VAL A 55 0.82 6.84 -1.91
N TYR A 56 0.44 8.10 -2.05
CA TYR A 56 -0.97 8.50 -2.14
C TYR A 56 -1.68 7.82 -3.32
N ARG A 57 -1.06 7.85 -4.49
CA ARG A 57 -1.63 7.22 -5.70
C ARG A 57 -1.78 5.71 -5.54
N THR A 58 -0.80 5.07 -4.91
CA THR A 58 -0.84 3.62 -4.71
C THR A 58 -1.94 3.24 -3.74
N VAL A 59 -2.09 3.97 -2.64
CA VAL A 59 -3.18 3.74 -1.68
C VAL A 59 -4.53 3.90 -2.37
N LYS A 60 -4.68 4.96 -3.14
CA LYS A 60 -5.92 5.22 -3.86
C LYS A 60 -6.23 4.13 -4.89
N LEU A 61 -5.21 3.64 -5.58
CA LEU A 61 -5.35 2.52 -6.51
C LEU A 61 -5.89 1.28 -5.79
N PHE A 62 -5.35 0.98 -4.63
CA PHE A 62 -5.79 -0.19 -3.85
C PHE A 62 -7.22 -0.02 -3.35
N GLU A 63 -7.62 1.18 -2.94
CA GLU A 63 -8.99 1.47 -2.54
C GLU A 63 -9.97 1.29 -3.71
N GLU A 64 -9.64 1.85 -4.86
CA GLU A 64 -10.49 1.78 -6.04
C GLU A 64 -10.63 0.35 -6.56
N ALA A 65 -9.61 -0.46 -6.38
CA ALA A 65 -9.65 -1.87 -6.77
C ALA A 65 -10.38 -2.76 -5.75
N GLY A 66 -10.85 -2.18 -4.64
CA GLY A 66 -11.53 -2.95 -3.59
C GLY A 66 -10.59 -3.77 -2.73
N ILE A 67 -9.29 -3.50 -2.80
CA ILE A 67 -8.28 -4.20 -2.00
C ILE A 67 -8.27 -3.66 -0.58
N LEU A 68 -8.46 -2.35 -0.43
CA LEU A 68 -8.56 -1.68 0.86
C LEU A 68 -9.94 -1.05 1.00
N THR A 69 -10.41 -0.94 2.24
CA THR A 69 -11.62 -0.18 2.54
C THR A 69 -11.22 1.24 2.95
N LYS A 70 -12.13 2.19 2.76
CA LYS A 70 -11.88 3.59 3.14
C LYS A 70 -11.66 3.75 4.65
N HIS A 71 -12.15 2.82 5.43
CA HIS A 71 -12.03 2.88 6.90
C HIS A 71 -10.60 2.60 7.37
N ASP A 72 -9.74 2.08 6.51
CA ASP A 72 -8.37 1.77 6.85
C ASP A 72 -7.46 3.02 6.83
N PHE A 73 -7.97 4.15 6.34
CA PHE A 73 -7.19 5.39 6.22
C PHE A 73 -8.00 6.62 6.57
#